data_543ebb9472f0f2e37cea97b8c8d21aeb
#
_entry.id   543ebb9472f0f2e37cea97b8c8d21aeb
#
_cell.length_a   1.000
_cell.length_b   1.000
_cell.length_c   1.000
_cell.angle_alpha   90.00
_cell.angle_beta   90.00
_cell.angle_gamma   90.00
#
_symmetry.space_group_name_H-M   'P 1'
#
loop_
_entity.id
_entity.type
_entity.pdbx_description
1 polymer ?
#
loop_
_entity_poly.entity_id
_entity_poly.type
_entity_poly.pdbx_seq_one_letter_code
_entity_poly.pdbx_strand_id
1 'polypeptide(L)' 'MTHYTVGYMDETRHHQEICEYAENAWEAKSQAVRDVPYLHAHPNSVDCIISEGSMFCSEV' A
#
# COMPACT_ATOMS: atom_id res chain seq x y z
N MET A 1 6.69 9.85 11.95
CA MET A 1 6.18 8.82 11.05
C MET A 1 6.30 9.26 9.61
N THR A 2 6.58 8.32 8.74
CA THR A 2 6.72 8.62 7.32
C THR A 2 5.39 8.41 6.60
N HIS A 3 5.10 9.27 5.65
CA HIS A 3 3.94 9.15 4.81
C HIS A 3 4.24 8.20 3.66
N TYR A 4 3.41 7.18 3.50
CA TYR A 4 3.54 6.21 2.42
C TYR A 4 2.30 6.23 1.55
N THR A 5 2.49 6.04 0.25
CA THR A 5 1.41 5.80 -0.70
C THR A 5 1.46 4.33 -1.09
N VAL A 6 0.39 3.61 -0.82
CA VAL A 6 0.29 2.19 -1.13
C VAL A 6 -0.58 2.01 -2.35
N GLY A 7 0.01 1.50 -3.42
CA GLY A 7 -0.70 1.22 -4.66
C GLY A 7 -1.14 -0.24 -4.70
N TYR A 8 -2.36 -0.48 -5.16
CA TYR A 8 -2.90 -1.83 -5.26
C TYR A 8 -3.89 -1.94 -6.41
N MET A 9 -4.16 -3.16 -6.84
CA MET A 9 -5.20 -3.44 -7.83
C MET A 9 -6.46 -3.90 -7.11
N ASP A 10 -7.59 -3.27 -7.44
CA ASP A 10 -8.85 -3.64 -6.83
C ASP A 10 -9.50 -4.82 -7.58
N GLU A 11 -10.68 -5.23 -7.14
CA GLU A 11 -11.37 -6.37 -7.73
C GLU A 11 -11.79 -6.16 -9.18
N THR A 12 -11.87 -4.88 -9.60
CA THR A 12 -12.19 -4.54 -10.99
C THR A 12 -10.94 -4.35 -11.83
N ARG A 13 -9.76 -4.63 -11.25
CA ARG A 13 -8.45 -4.50 -11.88
C ARG A 13 -8.08 -3.06 -12.19
N HIS A 14 -8.63 -2.13 -11.46
CA HIS A 14 -8.21 -0.73 -11.54
C HIS A 14 -7.17 -0.45 -10.49
N HIS A 15 -6.14 0.30 -10.87
CA HIS A 15 -5.11 0.70 -9.93
C HIS A 15 -5.68 1.74 -8.96
N GLN A 16 -5.51 1.48 -7.68
CA GLN A 16 -5.94 2.39 -6.61
C GLN A 16 -4.75 2.71 -5.73
N GLU A 17 -4.81 3.87 -5.10
CA GLU A 17 -3.76 4.30 -4.19
C GLU A 17 -4.38 4.84 -2.92
N ILE A 18 -3.77 4.50 -1.79
CA ILE A 18 -4.17 5.03 -0.49
C ILE A 18 -2.93 5.53 0.24
N CYS A 19 -3.13 6.46 1.15
CA CYS A 19 -2.05 7.04 1.94
C CYS A 19 -2.08 6.47 3.36
N GLU A 20 -0.91 6.10 3.86
CA GLU A 20 -0.77 5.58 5.21
C GLU A 20 0.44 6.22 5.88
N TYR A 21 0.33 6.46 7.18
CA TYR A 21 1.45 6.91 7.99
C TYR A 21 2.00 5.73 8.76
N ALA A 22 3.30 5.48 8.63
CA ALA A 22 3.93 4.33 9.26
C ALA A 22 5.41 4.60 9.47
N GLU A 23 6.07 3.78 10.26
CA GLU A 23 7.49 3.91 10.51
C GLU A 23 8.32 3.28 9.39
N ASN A 24 7.75 2.34 8.67
CA ASN A 24 8.43 1.67 7.57
C ASN A 24 7.39 1.14 6.58
N ALA A 25 7.88 0.69 5.42
CA ALA A 25 7.02 0.21 4.34
C ALA A 25 6.21 -1.02 4.75
N TRP A 26 6.77 -1.88 5.56
CA TRP A 26 6.09 -3.08 6.04
C TRP A 26 4.84 -2.72 6.85
N GLU A 27 4.98 -1.75 7.75
CA GLU A 27 3.85 -1.28 8.53
C GLU A 27 2.81 -0.60 7.67
N ALA A 28 3.25 0.19 6.67
CA ALA A 28 2.33 0.84 5.74
C ALA A 28 1.49 -0.21 5.00
N LYS A 29 2.12 -1.26 4.53
CA LYS A 29 1.41 -2.35 3.87
C LYS A 29 0.41 -3.01 4.82
N SER A 30 0.84 -3.29 6.05
CA SER A 30 -0.03 -3.93 7.04
C SER A 30 -1.25 -3.09 7.33
N GLN A 31 -1.07 -1.78 7.46
CA GLN A 31 -2.18 -0.87 7.71
C GLN A 31 -3.12 -0.81 6.50
N ALA A 32 -2.57 -0.78 5.28
CA ALA A 32 -3.37 -0.77 4.08
C ALA A 32 -4.21 -2.04 3.96
N VAL A 33 -3.61 -3.19 4.22
CA VAL A 33 -4.33 -4.47 4.20
C VAL A 33 -5.46 -4.47 5.22
N ARG A 34 -5.25 -3.83 6.36
CA ARG A 34 -6.28 -3.75 7.39
C ARG A 34 -7.40 -2.79 7.00
N ASP A 35 -7.05 -1.67 6.38
CA ASP A 35 -8.02 -0.61 6.07
C ASP A 35 -8.86 -0.91 4.83
N VAL A 36 -8.32 -1.64 3.88
CA VAL A 36 -9.01 -1.95 2.63
C VAL A 36 -9.51 -3.39 2.69
N PRO A 37 -10.84 -3.60 2.73
CA PRO A 37 -11.40 -4.96 2.84
C PRO A 37 -10.93 -5.90 1.73
N TYR A 38 -10.79 -5.38 0.52
CA TYR A 38 -10.31 -6.19 -0.59
C TYR A 38 -8.89 -6.69 -0.33
N LEU A 39 -8.02 -5.82 0.18
CA LEU A 39 -6.64 -6.21 0.49
C LEU A 39 -6.57 -7.18 1.66
N HIS A 40 -7.53 -7.11 2.58
CA HIS A 40 -7.58 -8.06 3.68
C HIS A 40 -7.78 -9.48 3.16
N ALA A 41 -8.58 -9.62 2.11
CA ALA A 41 -8.82 -10.91 1.47
C ALA A 41 -7.72 -11.27 0.47
N HIS A 42 -7.09 -10.26 -0.13
CA HIS A 42 -6.09 -10.45 -1.18
C HIS A 42 -4.84 -9.60 -0.92
N PRO A 43 -4.05 -9.92 0.12
CA PRO A 43 -2.89 -9.09 0.48
C PRO A 43 -1.82 -9.01 -0.60
N ASN A 44 -1.83 -9.96 -1.54
CA ASN A 44 -0.85 -9.95 -2.64
C ASN A 44 -1.22 -8.97 -3.76
N SER A 45 -2.35 -8.30 -3.65
CA SER A 45 -2.77 -7.31 -4.65
C SER A 45 -2.06 -5.96 -4.51
N VAL A 46 -1.24 -5.79 -3.49
CA VAL A 46 -0.44 -4.56 -3.34
C VAL A 46 0.62 -4.55 -4.43
N ASP A 47 0.61 -3.48 -5.25
CA ASP A 47 1.55 -3.32 -6.35
C ASP A 47 2.86 -2.70 -5.90
N CYS A 48 2.77 -1.58 -5.20
CA CYS A 48 3.97 -0.87 -4.78
C CYS A 48 3.69 -0.01 -3.55
N ILE A 49 4.77 0.39 -2.90
CA ILE A 49 4.71 1.28 -1.76
C ILE A 49 5.73 2.37 -2.01
N ILE A 50 5.27 3.63 -2.00
CA ILE A 50 6.11 4.79 -2.27
C ILE A 50 6.20 5.61 -0.99
N SER A 51 7.41 5.88 -0.53
CA SER A 51 7.60 6.70 0.65
C SER A 51 7.72 8.16 0.27
N GLU A 52 7.26 9.04 1.16
CA GLU A 52 7.39 10.47 0.98
C GLU A 52 8.86 10.85 0.92
N GLY A 53 9.21 11.72 -0.01
CA GLY A 53 10.57 12.21 -0.15
C GLY A 53 11.51 11.30 -0.91
N SER A 54 11.05 10.13 -1.31
CA SER A 54 11.86 9.27 -2.16
C SER A 54 10.96 8.52 -3.14
N MET A 55 11.39 8.46 -4.39
CA MET A 55 10.69 7.78 -5.46
C MET A 55 11.06 6.31 -5.47
N PHE A 56 10.80 5.65 -4.37
CA PHE A 56 11.14 4.25 -4.23
C PHE A 56 9.87 3.41 -4.30
N CYS A 57 9.77 2.61 -5.35
CA CYS A 57 8.66 1.68 -5.49
C CYS A 57 9.21 0.27 -5.29
N SER A 58 8.74 -0.39 -4.25
CA SER A 58 9.19 -1.74 -4.00
C SER A 58 8.03 -2.70 -4.20
N GLU A 59 8.28 -3.74 -4.98
CA GLU A 59 7.31 -4.81 -5.15
C GLU A 59 7.27 -5.67 -3.88
N VAL A 60 6.09 -6.03 -3.51
CA VAL A 60 5.86 -6.78 -2.30
C VAL A 60 5.30 -8.15 -2.63
#